data_a727e83140a2dfffb7e4dd4d9306a7ab
#
_entry.id   a727e83140a2dfffb7e4dd4d9306a7ab
#
_cell.length_a   1.000
_cell.length_b   1.000
_cell.length_c   1.000
_cell.angle_alpha   90.00
_cell.angle_beta   90.00
_cell.angle_gamma   90.00
#
_symmetry.space_group_name_H-M   'P 1'
#
loop_
_entity.id
_entity.type
_entity.pdbx_description
1 polymer ?
#
loop_
_entity_poly.entity_id
_entity_poly.type
_entity_poly.pdbx_seq_one_letter_code
_entity_poly.pdbx_strand_id
1 'polypeptide(L)'
;MNRPAVAAALFLMVTSGALSQVSTKPYAQLLVDEMLLRNANLSMLSITVQNPASGREMLASNTARTLSSNTFKTPYPDRAITGVRRCQSVVPLHDAANIVVGTLRAEITSKKAFLSGCQSAVEDLRDQLSRVIPSSQDLFEPYLVSTSSDDLLAQRLTIETLAKYPDVLILAFHVTAPGESVNRVVGINRPKFLGRISDEVDQEVAKTGKTVVQVIPATHRMEIHMPLRAIDGSLAGTLVTVYLWQKEAETPTLMSRAMHIRDELQSRIPSSAALVNRKH
;
A
#
# COMPACT_ATOMS: atom_id res chain seq x y z
N MET A 1 25.85 -35.50 -61.77
CA MET A 1 24.50 -35.54 -61.20
C MET A 1 24.54 -34.90 -59.82
N ASN A 2 24.22 -33.61 -59.77
CA ASN A 2 24.25 -32.82 -58.53
C ASN A 2 22.82 -32.73 -57.98
N ARG A 3 22.60 -33.16 -56.72
CA ARG A 3 21.35 -32.94 -55.98
C ARG A 3 21.51 -31.69 -55.09
N PRO A 4 20.56 -30.75 -55.10
CA PRO A 4 20.58 -29.62 -54.14
C PRO A 4 20.02 -30.07 -52.80
N ALA A 5 20.72 -29.68 -51.74
CA ALA A 5 20.26 -29.79 -50.34
C ALA A 5 19.22 -28.71 -50.05
N VAL A 6 18.04 -29.14 -49.66
CA VAL A 6 16.95 -28.27 -49.16
C VAL A 6 17.22 -28.01 -47.68
N ALA A 7 17.60 -26.77 -47.34
CA ALA A 7 17.71 -26.32 -45.98
C ALA A 7 16.30 -25.94 -45.44
N ALA A 8 15.77 -26.75 -44.54
CA ALA A 8 14.55 -26.42 -43.79
C ALA A 8 14.88 -25.38 -42.69
N ALA A 9 14.42 -24.16 -42.89
CA ALA A 9 14.49 -23.12 -41.86
C ALA A 9 13.40 -23.39 -40.84
N LEU A 10 13.82 -23.80 -39.65
CA LEU A 10 12.94 -23.96 -38.47
C LEU A 10 12.63 -22.57 -37.91
N PHE A 11 11.42 -22.06 -38.17
CA PHE A 11 10.92 -20.81 -37.55
C PHE A 11 10.51 -21.14 -36.11
N LEU A 12 11.37 -20.83 -35.17
CA LEU A 12 11.01 -20.77 -33.73
C LEU A 12 10.08 -19.57 -33.54
N MET A 13 8.78 -19.83 -33.47
CA MET A 13 7.84 -18.85 -32.94
C MET A 13 8.10 -18.70 -31.41
N VAL A 14 8.83 -17.64 -31.04
CA VAL A 14 8.89 -17.18 -29.68
C VAL A 14 7.54 -16.56 -29.36
N THR A 15 6.65 -17.32 -28.74
CA THR A 15 5.45 -16.77 -28.13
C THR A 15 5.91 -15.86 -26.98
N SER A 16 5.87 -14.56 -27.21
CA SER A 16 6.05 -13.54 -26.16
C SER A 16 4.88 -13.65 -25.17
N GLY A 17 4.98 -14.58 -24.23
CA GLY A 17 4.13 -14.56 -23.06
C GLY A 17 4.34 -13.20 -22.37
N ALA A 18 3.31 -12.37 -22.35
CA ALA A 18 3.32 -11.11 -21.59
C ALA A 18 3.51 -11.48 -20.12
N LEU A 19 4.75 -11.46 -19.66
CA LEU A 19 5.08 -11.54 -18.24
C LEU A 19 4.36 -10.35 -17.59
N SER A 20 3.37 -10.64 -16.76
CA SER A 20 2.73 -9.64 -15.93
C SER A 20 3.82 -9.00 -15.08
N GLN A 21 4.21 -7.77 -15.43
CA GLN A 21 5.28 -7.07 -14.73
C GLN A 21 4.78 -6.68 -13.34
N VAL A 22 5.54 -7.09 -12.33
CA VAL A 22 5.37 -6.60 -10.96
C VAL A 22 5.54 -5.07 -10.96
N SER A 23 4.52 -4.35 -10.52
CA SER A 23 4.55 -2.89 -10.48
C SER A 23 4.74 -2.39 -9.05
N THR A 24 5.55 -1.34 -8.92
CA THR A 24 5.76 -0.64 -7.64
C THR A 24 5.40 0.83 -7.77
N LYS A 25 4.95 1.41 -6.64
CA LYS A 25 4.80 2.87 -6.46
C LYS A 25 5.70 3.34 -5.32
N PRO A 26 6.29 4.55 -5.39
CA PRO A 26 6.99 5.13 -4.25
C PRO A 26 6.01 5.45 -3.12
N TYR A 27 6.49 5.48 -1.87
CA TYR A 27 5.68 5.78 -0.70
C TYR A 27 4.94 7.13 -0.83
N ALA A 28 5.61 8.16 -1.38
CA ALA A 28 4.98 9.43 -1.65
C ALA A 28 3.71 9.30 -2.52
N GLN A 29 3.70 8.40 -3.52
CA GLN A 29 2.53 8.18 -4.36
C GLN A 29 1.39 7.50 -3.59
N LEU A 30 1.71 6.56 -2.69
CA LEU A 30 0.69 5.95 -1.83
C LEU A 30 0.04 6.97 -0.90
N LEU A 31 0.84 7.87 -0.32
CA LEU A 31 0.32 8.95 0.54
C LEU A 31 -0.61 9.89 -0.25
N VAL A 32 -0.24 10.26 -1.48
CA VAL A 32 -1.09 11.07 -2.36
C VAL A 32 -2.41 10.36 -2.64
N ASP A 33 -2.37 9.08 -3.02
CA ASP A 33 -3.55 8.28 -3.35
C ASP A 33 -4.47 8.15 -2.13
N GLU A 34 -3.93 7.86 -0.97
CA GLU A 34 -4.68 7.70 0.29
C GLU A 34 -5.33 9.01 0.75
N MET A 35 -4.60 10.12 0.72
CA MET A 35 -5.14 11.41 1.13
C MET A 35 -6.29 11.86 0.23
N LEU A 36 -6.23 11.60 -1.07
CA LEU A 36 -7.32 11.86 -2.00
C LEU A 36 -8.56 11.01 -1.71
N LEU A 37 -8.38 9.75 -1.30
CA LEU A 37 -9.49 8.86 -0.94
C LEU A 37 -10.17 9.30 0.37
N ARG A 38 -9.40 9.78 1.34
CA ARG A 38 -9.92 10.21 2.65
C ARG A 38 -10.59 11.59 2.64
N ASN A 39 -10.22 12.45 1.69
CA ASN A 39 -10.66 13.84 1.68
C ASN A 39 -11.54 14.14 0.46
N ALA A 40 -12.84 14.00 0.63
CA ALA A 40 -13.83 14.20 -0.44
C ALA A 40 -13.80 15.59 -1.12
N ASN A 41 -13.25 16.60 -0.45
CA ASN A 41 -13.11 17.96 -0.98
C ASN A 41 -11.78 18.15 -1.73
N LEU A 42 -10.86 17.19 -1.68
CA LEU A 42 -9.57 17.27 -2.33
C LEU A 42 -9.70 16.75 -3.77
N SER A 43 -9.51 17.63 -4.75
CA SER A 43 -9.61 17.28 -6.17
C SER A 43 -8.27 16.88 -6.80
N MET A 44 -7.18 17.42 -6.27
CA MET A 44 -5.82 17.11 -6.71
C MET A 44 -4.85 17.26 -5.55
N LEU A 45 -3.87 16.36 -5.49
CA LEU A 45 -2.74 16.41 -4.58
C LEU A 45 -1.45 16.07 -5.33
N SER A 46 -0.38 16.79 -5.04
CA SER A 46 0.96 16.43 -5.51
C SER A 46 2.01 16.74 -4.45
N ILE A 47 3.01 15.86 -4.39
CA ILE A 47 4.20 15.98 -3.55
C ILE A 47 5.41 16.01 -4.46
N THR A 48 6.22 17.07 -4.38
CA THR A 48 7.52 17.16 -5.04
C THR A 48 8.61 17.04 -3.98
N VAL A 49 9.53 16.08 -4.16
CA VAL A 49 10.60 15.76 -3.20
C VAL A 49 11.93 15.68 -3.93
N GLN A 50 13.00 16.17 -3.31
CA GLN A 50 14.37 15.94 -3.75
C GLN A 50 15.01 14.83 -2.90
N ASN A 51 15.63 13.85 -3.56
CA ASN A 51 16.42 12.83 -2.88
C ASN A 51 17.74 13.46 -2.42
N PRO A 52 18.01 13.57 -1.11
CA PRO A 52 19.20 14.24 -0.61
C PRO A 52 20.50 13.54 -0.98
N ALA A 53 20.47 12.23 -1.22
CA ALA A 53 21.66 11.45 -1.57
C ALA A 53 22.01 11.52 -3.07
N SER A 54 21.01 11.62 -3.95
CA SER A 54 21.20 11.59 -5.41
C SER A 54 20.89 12.92 -6.11
N GLY A 55 20.32 13.89 -5.40
CA GLY A 55 19.79 15.14 -5.99
C GLY A 55 18.60 14.94 -6.94
N ARG A 56 18.09 13.70 -7.06
CA ARG A 56 17.00 13.37 -7.97
C ARG A 56 15.68 13.90 -7.44
N GLU A 57 14.94 14.60 -8.29
CA GLU A 57 13.58 15.03 -8.01
C GLU A 57 12.57 13.91 -8.32
N MET A 58 11.54 13.80 -7.49
CA MET A 58 10.39 12.93 -7.70
C MET A 58 9.12 13.74 -7.53
N LEU A 59 8.20 13.58 -8.48
CA LEU A 59 6.83 14.07 -8.40
C LEU A 59 5.87 12.91 -8.19
N ALA A 60 5.21 12.88 -7.04
CA ALA A 60 4.05 12.03 -6.80
C ALA A 60 2.78 12.89 -6.94
N SER A 61 1.87 12.52 -7.83
CA SER A 61 0.65 13.30 -8.06
C SER A 61 -0.52 12.43 -8.48
N ASN A 62 -1.73 12.84 -8.12
CA ASN A 62 -2.97 12.22 -8.57
C ASN A 62 -4.15 13.19 -8.46
N THR A 63 -5.27 12.80 -9.08
CA THR A 63 -6.55 13.51 -8.97
C THR A 63 -7.63 12.54 -8.46
N ALA A 64 -8.62 13.06 -7.75
CA ALA A 64 -9.74 12.27 -7.26
C ALA A 64 -10.48 11.54 -8.41
N ARG A 65 -10.55 12.15 -9.59
CA ARG A 65 -11.16 11.55 -10.78
C ARG A 65 -10.40 10.31 -11.27
N THR A 66 -9.08 10.36 -11.29
CA THR A 66 -8.23 9.23 -11.72
C THR A 66 -8.37 8.03 -10.78
N LEU A 67 -8.39 8.28 -9.46
CA LEU A 67 -8.55 7.21 -8.47
C LEU A 67 -9.91 6.55 -8.56
N SER A 68 -11.00 7.32 -8.71
CA SER A 68 -12.36 6.79 -8.84
C SER A 68 -12.54 5.90 -10.06
N SER A 69 -11.82 6.16 -11.17
CA SER A 69 -11.87 5.33 -12.37
C SER A 69 -11.19 3.98 -12.20
N ASN A 70 -10.20 3.88 -11.31
CA ASN A 70 -9.38 2.68 -11.14
C ASN A 70 -9.85 1.76 -10.00
N THR A 71 -10.57 2.26 -9.01
CA THR A 71 -10.85 1.51 -7.77
C THR A 71 -12.29 1.11 -7.53
N PHE A 72 -13.29 1.83 -8.06
CA PHE A 72 -14.70 1.46 -7.91
C PHE A 72 -15.58 2.14 -8.96
N LYS A 73 -16.53 1.38 -9.52
CA LYS A 73 -17.71 1.90 -10.22
C LYS A 73 -18.68 2.54 -9.21
N THR A 74 -18.26 3.57 -8.53
CA THR A 74 -19.24 4.49 -7.94
C THR A 74 -19.58 5.51 -9.00
N PRO A 75 -20.86 5.68 -9.35
CA PRO A 75 -21.27 6.68 -10.29
C PRO A 75 -21.11 8.07 -9.64
N TYR A 76 -19.91 8.64 -9.70
CA TYR A 76 -19.79 10.08 -9.54
C TYR A 76 -20.37 10.67 -10.84
N PRO A 77 -21.49 11.40 -10.78
CA PRO A 77 -22.06 11.97 -11.98
C PRO A 77 -21.06 12.96 -12.57
N ASP A 78 -20.78 12.76 -13.84
CA ASP A 78 -19.94 13.63 -14.71
C ASP A 78 -20.68 14.97 -15.01
N ARG A 79 -21.36 15.51 -14.01
CA ARG A 79 -21.99 16.82 -14.08
C ARG A 79 -20.97 17.86 -13.68
N ALA A 80 -20.63 18.73 -14.63
CA ALA A 80 -20.05 20.04 -14.32
C ALA A 80 -20.95 20.70 -13.26
N ILE A 81 -20.55 20.63 -11.99
CA ILE A 81 -21.32 21.19 -10.88
C ILE A 81 -21.11 22.71 -10.99
N THR A 82 -22.06 23.38 -11.62
CA THR A 82 -22.14 24.85 -11.63
C THR A 82 -22.19 25.32 -10.18
N GLY A 83 -21.25 26.21 -9.79
CA GLY A 83 -21.17 26.76 -8.43
C GLY A 83 -20.08 26.17 -7.53
N VAL A 84 -19.27 25.21 -7.98
CA VAL A 84 -18.10 24.74 -7.23
C VAL A 84 -16.93 25.70 -7.44
N ARG A 85 -16.42 26.27 -6.37
CA ARG A 85 -15.19 27.05 -6.37
C ARG A 85 -14.00 26.14 -6.11
N ARG A 86 -12.91 26.37 -6.81
CA ARG A 86 -11.62 25.68 -6.63
C ARG A 86 -10.64 26.64 -6.02
N CYS A 87 -9.86 26.15 -5.09
CA CYS A 87 -8.72 26.84 -4.56
C CYS A 87 -7.48 25.95 -4.63
N GLN A 88 -6.35 26.56 -4.90
CA GLN A 88 -5.08 25.87 -4.99
C GLN A 88 -4.05 26.57 -4.13
N SER A 89 -3.26 25.80 -3.39
CA SER A 89 -2.15 26.30 -2.60
C SER A 89 -0.95 25.39 -2.69
N VAL A 90 0.24 25.97 -2.47
CA VAL A 90 1.52 25.26 -2.39
C VAL A 90 2.18 25.63 -1.07
N VAL A 91 2.57 24.63 -0.30
CA VAL A 91 3.21 24.80 1.01
C VAL A 91 4.44 23.90 1.13
N PRO A 92 5.45 24.29 1.93
CA PRO A 92 6.56 23.40 2.26
C PRO A 92 6.03 22.13 2.95
N LEU A 93 6.53 20.96 2.55
CA LEU A 93 6.25 19.68 3.18
C LEU A 93 7.39 19.33 4.15
N HIS A 94 7.04 18.91 5.36
CA HIS A 94 7.98 18.52 6.38
C HIS A 94 7.86 17.02 6.69
N ASP A 95 8.89 16.45 7.28
CA ASP A 95 8.82 15.12 7.91
C ASP A 95 8.37 15.20 9.38
N ALA A 96 8.31 14.05 10.05
CA ALA A 96 7.92 13.96 11.46
C ALA A 96 8.89 14.67 12.41
N ALA A 97 10.13 14.94 11.99
CA ALA A 97 11.11 15.73 12.71
C ALA A 97 11.04 17.24 12.37
N ASN A 98 10.03 17.66 11.60
CA ASN A 98 9.83 19.04 11.13
C ASN A 98 10.95 19.56 10.20
N ILE A 99 11.62 18.64 9.48
CA ILE A 99 12.61 18.98 8.46
C ILE A 99 11.89 19.12 7.13
N VAL A 100 12.17 20.19 6.35
CA VAL A 100 11.60 20.37 5.02
C VAL A 100 12.11 19.26 4.10
N VAL A 101 11.20 18.44 3.57
CA VAL A 101 11.49 17.33 2.66
C VAL A 101 11.05 17.58 1.23
N GLY A 102 10.28 18.63 1.00
CA GLY A 102 9.77 18.96 -0.33
C GLY A 102 8.67 20.01 -0.31
N THR A 103 7.78 19.93 -1.29
CA THR A 103 6.60 20.80 -1.41
C THR A 103 5.33 19.98 -1.60
N LEU A 104 4.25 20.44 -0.99
CA LEU A 104 2.89 19.92 -1.14
C LEU A 104 2.08 20.94 -1.95
N ARG A 105 1.45 20.49 -3.03
CA ARG A 105 0.48 21.26 -3.79
C ARG A 105 -0.87 20.55 -3.74
N ALA A 106 -1.92 21.27 -3.37
CA ALA A 106 -3.26 20.72 -3.30
C ALA A 106 -4.27 21.63 -3.98
N GLU A 107 -5.28 21.01 -4.62
CA GLU A 107 -6.48 21.69 -5.12
C GLU A 107 -7.69 21.18 -4.34
N ILE A 108 -8.39 22.10 -3.68
CA ILE A 108 -9.59 21.83 -2.86
C ILE A 108 -10.81 22.41 -3.57
N THR A 109 -11.89 21.64 -3.60
CA THR A 109 -13.19 22.06 -4.13
C THR A 109 -14.16 22.32 -3.01
N SER A 110 -14.93 23.41 -3.08
CA SER A 110 -15.96 23.73 -2.10
C SER A 110 -17.20 24.35 -2.75
N LYS A 111 -18.36 23.99 -2.18
CA LYS A 111 -19.65 24.62 -2.52
C LYS A 111 -19.87 25.94 -1.78
N LYS A 112 -19.10 26.23 -0.74
CA LYS A 112 -19.18 27.46 0.06
C LYS A 112 -18.09 28.46 -0.38
N ALA A 113 -18.31 29.75 -0.10
CA ALA A 113 -17.31 30.80 -0.41
C ALA A 113 -16.07 30.63 0.50
N PHE A 114 -14.99 30.09 -0.03
CA PHE A 114 -13.80 29.66 0.69
C PHE A 114 -12.56 30.49 0.33
N LEU A 115 -12.65 31.81 0.32
CA LEU A 115 -11.48 32.60 -0.05
C LEU A 115 -10.47 32.78 1.10
N SER A 116 -10.90 32.69 2.37
CA SER A 116 -10.01 32.90 3.53
C SER A 116 -9.45 31.61 4.17
N GLY A 117 -9.95 30.43 3.80
CA GLY A 117 -9.57 29.15 4.43
C GLY A 117 -8.80 28.17 3.56
N CYS A 118 -8.50 28.52 2.30
CA CYS A 118 -7.83 27.62 1.38
C CYS A 118 -6.42 27.21 1.85
N GLN A 119 -5.63 28.21 2.20
CA GLN A 119 -4.26 27.95 2.66
C GLN A 119 -4.24 27.15 3.94
N SER A 120 -5.09 27.52 4.91
CA SER A 120 -5.21 26.75 6.18
C SER A 120 -5.60 25.29 5.94
N ALA A 121 -6.53 25.02 5.01
CA ALA A 121 -6.92 23.65 4.69
C ALA A 121 -5.77 22.85 4.04
N VAL A 122 -4.91 23.48 3.23
CA VAL A 122 -3.72 22.82 2.67
C VAL A 122 -2.63 22.64 3.74
N GLU A 123 -2.51 23.60 4.67
CA GLU A 123 -1.63 23.46 5.84
C GLU A 123 -2.07 22.33 6.77
N ASP A 124 -3.37 22.14 6.99
CA ASP A 124 -3.90 21.00 7.74
C ASP A 124 -3.57 19.65 7.06
N LEU A 125 -3.65 19.59 5.73
CA LEU A 125 -3.23 18.42 4.95
C LEU A 125 -1.71 18.18 5.07
N ARG A 126 -0.91 19.24 4.98
CA ARG A 126 0.54 19.18 5.21
C ARG A 126 0.83 18.61 6.59
N ASP A 127 0.18 19.10 7.63
CA ASP A 127 0.42 18.68 9.01
C ASP A 127 0.02 17.20 9.23
N GLN A 128 -1.05 16.73 8.57
CA GLN A 128 -1.40 15.32 8.58
C GLN A 128 -0.33 14.46 7.89
N LEU A 129 0.15 14.88 6.71
CA LEU A 129 1.20 14.17 5.97
C LEU A 129 2.53 14.18 6.72
N SER A 130 2.93 15.34 7.27
CA SER A 130 4.20 15.48 7.99
C SER A 130 4.34 14.47 9.14
N ARG A 131 3.24 14.17 9.84
CA ARG A 131 3.25 13.20 10.94
C ARG A 131 3.60 11.77 10.51
N VAL A 132 3.35 11.43 9.25
CA VAL A 132 3.50 10.05 8.73
C VAL A 132 4.68 9.90 7.79
N ILE A 133 5.43 10.95 7.52
CA ILE A 133 6.66 10.95 6.74
C ILE A 133 7.85 10.84 7.68
N PRO A 134 8.54 9.67 7.79
CA PRO A 134 9.66 9.52 8.71
C PRO A 134 10.89 10.31 8.25
N SER A 135 11.13 10.38 6.93
CA SER A 135 12.21 11.14 6.31
C SER A 135 11.97 11.34 4.82
N SER A 136 12.75 12.22 4.18
CA SER A 136 12.73 12.37 2.71
C SER A 136 13.09 11.08 2.00
N GLN A 137 14.00 10.27 2.54
CA GLN A 137 14.43 8.99 1.97
C GLN A 137 13.26 7.98 1.91
N ASP A 138 12.42 7.93 2.94
CA ASP A 138 11.28 6.99 3.00
C ASP A 138 10.27 7.28 1.88
N LEU A 139 10.12 8.53 1.45
CA LEU A 139 9.21 8.89 0.37
C LEU A 139 9.53 8.22 -0.97
N PHE A 140 10.79 7.83 -1.18
CA PHE A 140 11.25 7.12 -2.38
C PHE A 140 11.14 5.59 -2.26
N GLU A 141 10.81 5.05 -1.08
CA GLU A 141 10.71 3.60 -0.92
C GLU A 141 9.65 3.00 -1.85
N PRO A 142 10.00 1.93 -2.59
CA PRO A 142 9.05 1.25 -3.44
C PRO A 142 8.08 0.38 -2.64
N TYR A 143 6.79 0.44 -3.00
CA TYR A 143 5.72 -0.41 -2.51
C TYR A 143 5.12 -1.19 -3.68
N LEU A 144 4.94 -2.50 -3.52
CA LEU A 144 4.28 -3.33 -4.51
C LEU A 144 2.80 -2.97 -4.63
N VAL A 145 2.30 -2.82 -5.86
CA VAL A 145 0.90 -2.53 -6.17
C VAL A 145 0.30 -3.53 -7.16
N SER A 146 1.11 -4.41 -7.73
CA SER A 146 0.67 -5.55 -8.53
C SER A 146 1.57 -6.76 -8.31
N THR A 147 1.06 -7.94 -8.62
CA THR A 147 1.76 -9.22 -8.49
C THR A 147 1.87 -9.93 -9.84
N SER A 148 2.79 -10.87 -9.92
CA SER A 148 2.88 -11.85 -10.99
C SER A 148 2.00 -13.07 -10.69
N SER A 149 1.63 -13.84 -11.73
CA SER A 149 0.96 -15.15 -11.57
C SER A 149 1.81 -16.16 -10.79
N ASP A 150 3.12 -16.00 -10.86
CA ASP A 150 4.11 -16.88 -10.20
C ASP A 150 4.38 -16.55 -8.75
N ASP A 151 3.78 -15.48 -8.24
CA ASP A 151 3.93 -15.09 -6.83
C ASP A 151 3.25 -16.08 -5.89
N LEU A 152 3.77 -16.17 -4.68
CA LEU A 152 3.17 -16.95 -3.59
C LEU A 152 1.72 -16.49 -3.35
N LEU A 153 0.87 -17.42 -2.90
CA LEU A 153 -0.51 -17.07 -2.54
C LEU A 153 -0.55 -15.91 -1.52
N ALA A 154 0.31 -15.93 -0.49
CA ALA A 154 0.41 -14.86 0.48
C ALA A 154 0.68 -13.50 -0.17
N GLN A 155 1.59 -13.43 -1.15
CA GLN A 155 1.93 -12.19 -1.85
C GLN A 155 0.74 -11.68 -2.68
N ARG A 156 0.02 -12.56 -3.37
CA ARG A 156 -1.18 -12.18 -4.13
C ARG A 156 -2.29 -11.68 -3.22
N LEU A 157 -2.56 -12.40 -2.11
CA LEU A 157 -3.54 -11.99 -1.11
C LEU A 157 -3.20 -10.63 -0.51
N THR A 158 -1.92 -10.34 -0.26
CA THR A 158 -1.46 -9.02 0.20
C THR A 158 -1.93 -7.92 -0.74
N ILE A 159 -1.60 -8.02 -2.02
CA ILE A 159 -1.87 -6.94 -2.99
C ILE A 159 -3.37 -6.81 -3.28
N GLU A 160 -4.10 -7.93 -3.42
CA GLU A 160 -5.55 -7.92 -3.61
C GLU A 160 -6.27 -7.26 -2.42
N THR A 161 -5.81 -7.56 -1.20
CA THR A 161 -6.39 -6.97 0.01
C THR A 161 -6.11 -5.47 0.10
N LEU A 162 -4.89 -5.03 -0.18
CA LEU A 162 -4.55 -3.60 -0.18
C LEU A 162 -5.30 -2.81 -1.27
N ALA A 163 -5.58 -3.43 -2.42
CA ALA A 163 -6.43 -2.81 -3.43
C ALA A 163 -7.88 -2.60 -2.95
N LYS A 164 -8.37 -3.50 -2.08
CA LYS A 164 -9.72 -3.43 -1.49
C LYS A 164 -9.78 -2.51 -0.25
N TYR A 165 -8.69 -2.45 0.53
CA TYR A 165 -8.58 -1.70 1.78
C TYR A 165 -7.43 -0.69 1.70
N PRO A 166 -7.59 0.41 0.96
CA PRO A 166 -6.52 1.37 0.70
C PRO A 166 -6.07 2.17 1.92
N ASP A 167 -6.82 2.10 3.03
CA ASP A 167 -6.44 2.65 4.34
C ASP A 167 -5.41 1.80 5.10
N VAL A 168 -5.13 0.58 4.63
CA VAL A 168 -4.04 -0.25 5.14
C VAL A 168 -2.74 0.13 4.47
N LEU A 169 -1.79 0.65 5.23
CA LEU A 169 -0.49 1.09 4.72
C LEU A 169 0.42 -0.09 4.36
N ILE A 170 0.46 -1.10 5.24
CA ILE A 170 1.24 -2.32 5.05
C ILE A 170 0.38 -3.50 5.47
N LEU A 171 0.43 -4.56 4.67
CA LEU A 171 -0.13 -5.86 5.03
C LEU A 171 0.96 -6.90 4.84
N ALA A 172 1.21 -7.72 5.88
CA ALA A 172 2.23 -8.75 5.84
C ALA A 172 1.72 -10.09 6.37
N PHE A 173 2.19 -11.16 5.72
CA PHE A 173 2.00 -12.55 6.15
C PHE A 173 3.33 -13.09 6.65
N HIS A 174 3.33 -13.57 7.90
CA HIS A 174 4.47 -14.21 8.56
C HIS A 174 4.13 -15.65 8.77
N VAL A 175 4.89 -16.56 8.15
CA VAL A 175 4.57 -17.99 8.10
C VAL A 175 5.83 -18.82 8.40
N THR A 176 5.65 -19.90 9.15
CA THR A 176 6.63 -20.99 9.22
C THR A 176 6.25 -22.01 8.15
N ALA A 177 7.04 -22.10 7.09
CA ALA A 177 6.78 -23.04 6.01
C ALA A 177 6.90 -24.49 6.50
N PRO A 178 6.13 -25.43 5.91
CA PRO A 178 6.25 -26.84 6.26
C PRO A 178 7.68 -27.35 6.14
N GLY A 179 8.17 -27.98 7.24
CA GLY A 179 9.55 -28.47 7.31
C GLY A 179 10.59 -27.43 7.72
N GLU A 180 10.23 -26.16 7.85
CA GLU A 180 11.10 -25.10 8.38
C GLU A 180 10.84 -24.87 9.88
N SER A 181 11.88 -24.40 10.57
CA SER A 181 11.79 -23.97 11.98
C SER A 181 11.72 -22.46 12.15
N VAL A 182 11.87 -21.71 11.06
CA VAL A 182 11.99 -20.25 11.08
C VAL A 182 10.74 -19.61 10.47
N ASN A 183 10.13 -18.71 11.23
CA ASN A 183 9.02 -17.88 10.74
C ASN A 183 9.57 -16.73 9.89
N ARG A 184 8.97 -16.52 8.70
CA ARG A 184 9.42 -15.52 7.73
C ARG A 184 8.26 -14.75 7.13
N VAL A 185 8.57 -13.56 6.65
CA VAL A 185 7.68 -12.74 5.81
C VAL A 185 7.56 -13.39 4.43
N VAL A 186 6.39 -13.90 4.08
CA VAL A 186 6.13 -14.61 2.80
C VAL A 186 5.22 -13.82 1.86
N GLY A 187 4.57 -12.77 2.36
CA GLY A 187 3.78 -11.83 1.58
C GLY A 187 3.81 -10.46 2.24
N ILE A 188 4.14 -9.42 1.48
CA ILE A 188 4.19 -8.04 1.97
C ILE A 188 4.27 -7.07 0.79
N ASN A 189 3.66 -5.89 0.92
CA ASN A 189 3.77 -4.85 -0.12
C ASN A 189 5.07 -4.02 -0.08
N ARG A 190 5.95 -4.26 0.89
CA ARG A 190 7.29 -3.64 0.96
C ARG A 190 8.38 -4.65 0.56
N PRO A 191 8.86 -4.64 -0.69
CA PRO A 191 9.75 -5.70 -1.23
C PRO A 191 10.99 -5.98 -0.40
N LYS A 192 11.57 -4.96 0.23
CA LYS A 192 12.79 -5.08 1.04
C LYS A 192 12.64 -5.98 2.28
N PHE A 193 11.41 -6.27 2.69
CA PHE A 193 11.13 -7.13 3.85
C PHE A 193 10.77 -8.56 3.48
N LEU A 194 10.48 -8.83 2.20
CA LEU A 194 10.13 -10.18 1.76
C LEU A 194 11.27 -11.16 2.04
N GLY A 195 10.93 -12.31 2.63
CA GLY A 195 11.89 -13.35 3.04
C GLY A 195 12.63 -13.09 4.36
N ARG A 196 12.48 -11.92 4.98
CA ARG A 196 13.10 -11.66 6.29
C ARG A 196 12.53 -12.57 7.38
N ILE A 197 13.36 -12.87 8.36
CA ILE A 197 12.94 -13.53 9.60
C ILE A 197 11.98 -12.59 10.35
N SER A 198 10.89 -13.14 10.83
CA SER A 198 9.89 -12.43 11.63
C SER A 198 10.48 -12.00 12.98
N ASP A 199 10.04 -10.88 13.48
CA ASP A 199 10.47 -10.38 14.78
C ASP A 199 9.84 -11.18 15.95
N GLU A 200 10.20 -10.79 17.16
CA GLU A 200 9.75 -11.47 18.37
C GLU A 200 8.24 -11.37 18.57
N VAL A 201 7.63 -10.23 18.18
CA VAL A 201 6.18 -10.01 18.32
C VAL A 201 5.41 -10.96 17.41
N ASP A 202 5.81 -11.06 16.14
CA ASP A 202 5.18 -11.96 15.18
C ASP A 202 5.29 -13.42 15.60
N GLN A 203 6.48 -13.81 16.10
CA GLN A 203 6.72 -15.17 16.60
C GLN A 203 5.88 -15.47 17.85
N GLU A 204 5.72 -14.50 18.75
CA GLU A 204 4.87 -14.66 19.95
C GLU A 204 3.39 -14.80 19.57
N VAL A 205 2.90 -14.02 18.61
CA VAL A 205 1.53 -14.16 18.08
C VAL A 205 1.33 -15.53 17.45
N ALA A 206 2.29 -16.00 16.64
CA ALA A 206 2.24 -17.34 16.05
C ALA A 206 2.24 -18.43 17.09
N LYS A 207 2.92 -18.26 18.23
CA LYS A 207 3.02 -19.24 19.31
C LYS A 207 1.81 -19.23 20.22
N THR A 208 1.33 -18.05 20.62
CA THR A 208 0.27 -17.90 21.64
C THR A 208 -1.14 -17.83 21.06
N GLY A 209 -1.26 -17.48 19.79
CA GLY A 209 -2.54 -17.21 19.14
C GLY A 209 -3.25 -15.95 19.67
N LYS A 210 -2.53 -15.03 20.32
CA LYS A 210 -3.06 -13.79 20.86
C LYS A 210 -2.73 -12.61 19.94
N THR A 211 -3.71 -11.73 19.73
CA THR A 211 -3.50 -10.49 19.01
C THR A 211 -2.67 -9.52 19.84
N VAL A 212 -1.69 -8.88 19.20
CA VAL A 212 -0.86 -7.82 19.79
C VAL A 212 -1.07 -6.54 19.00
N VAL A 213 -1.17 -5.42 19.69
CA VAL A 213 -1.29 -4.07 19.10
C VAL A 213 -0.10 -3.25 19.54
N GLN A 214 0.60 -2.66 18.58
CA GLN A 214 1.71 -1.75 18.83
C GLN A 214 1.37 -0.38 18.24
N VAL A 215 1.41 0.65 19.06
CA VAL A 215 1.35 2.03 18.61
C VAL A 215 2.78 2.56 18.58
N ILE A 216 3.18 3.11 17.45
CA ILE A 216 4.50 3.70 17.23
C ILE A 216 4.32 5.23 17.06
N PRO A 217 4.32 6.00 18.15
CA PRO A 217 4.02 7.43 18.11
C PRO A 217 4.98 8.23 17.23
N ALA A 218 6.24 7.84 17.20
CA ALA A 218 7.29 8.52 16.43
C ALA A 218 7.02 8.52 14.90
N THR A 219 6.29 7.53 14.39
CA THR A 219 5.95 7.43 12.96
C THR A 219 4.44 7.49 12.72
N HIS A 220 3.66 7.81 13.76
CA HIS A 220 2.20 7.82 13.71
C HIS A 220 1.59 6.58 13.05
N ARG A 221 2.08 5.40 13.46
CA ARG A 221 1.63 4.10 12.96
C ARG A 221 1.05 3.27 14.09
N MET A 222 0.08 2.46 13.72
CA MET A 222 -0.47 1.40 14.55
C MET A 222 -0.30 0.09 13.81
N GLU A 223 0.38 -0.86 14.43
CA GLU A 223 0.61 -2.21 13.92
C GLU A 223 -0.24 -3.20 14.70
N ILE A 224 -1.00 -4.03 13.99
CA ILE A 224 -1.89 -5.01 14.58
C ILE A 224 -1.44 -6.38 14.09
N HIS A 225 -0.88 -7.16 15.00
CA HIS A 225 -0.38 -8.51 14.76
C HIS A 225 -1.45 -9.50 15.22
N MET A 226 -1.97 -10.30 14.31
CA MET A 226 -3.11 -11.18 14.56
C MET A 226 -2.79 -12.63 14.18
N PRO A 227 -3.21 -13.61 14.97
CA PRO A 227 -3.13 -15.00 14.55
C PRO A 227 -4.01 -15.20 13.31
N LEU A 228 -3.40 -15.77 12.28
CA LEU A 228 -4.06 -16.11 11.02
C LEU A 228 -4.32 -17.61 10.98
N ARG A 229 -5.56 -18.00 10.71
CA ARG A 229 -5.95 -19.41 10.61
C ARG A 229 -6.29 -19.77 9.17
N ALA A 230 -6.13 -21.03 8.85
CA ALA A 230 -6.64 -21.63 7.62
C ALA A 230 -8.13 -21.99 7.76
N ILE A 231 -8.76 -22.40 6.67
CA ILE A 231 -10.17 -22.79 6.60
C ILE A 231 -10.49 -23.93 7.58
N ASP A 232 -9.54 -24.83 7.81
CA ASP A 232 -9.67 -25.95 8.75
C ASP A 232 -9.49 -25.56 10.23
N GLY A 233 -9.25 -24.26 10.50
CA GLY A 233 -9.03 -23.71 11.84
C GLY A 233 -7.59 -23.84 12.34
N SER A 234 -6.70 -24.54 11.63
CA SER A 234 -5.28 -24.64 11.98
C SER A 234 -4.59 -23.28 11.92
N LEU A 235 -3.59 -23.06 12.75
CA LEU A 235 -2.81 -21.82 12.72
C LEU A 235 -1.94 -21.79 11.44
N ALA A 236 -2.20 -20.82 10.57
CA ALA A 236 -1.48 -20.66 9.30
C ALA A 236 -0.28 -19.68 9.43
N GLY A 237 -0.28 -18.83 10.44
CA GLY A 237 0.79 -17.85 10.66
C GLY A 237 0.30 -16.61 11.42
N THR A 238 1.01 -15.49 11.21
CA THR A 238 0.62 -14.17 11.73
C THR A 238 0.30 -13.24 10.57
N LEU A 239 -0.80 -12.51 10.68
CA LEU A 239 -1.16 -11.40 9.79
C LEU A 239 -0.83 -10.09 10.49
N VAL A 240 -0.07 -9.23 9.84
CA VAL A 240 0.23 -7.88 10.32
C VAL A 240 -0.44 -6.87 9.41
N THR A 241 -1.19 -5.95 10.00
CA THR A 241 -1.75 -4.78 9.32
C THR A 241 -1.21 -3.53 9.95
N VAL A 242 -0.75 -2.59 9.13
CA VAL A 242 -0.22 -1.30 9.59
C VAL A 242 -1.10 -0.19 9.06
N TYR A 243 -1.50 0.68 9.96
CA TYR A 243 -2.33 1.86 9.65
C TYR A 243 -1.62 3.15 10.03
N LEU A 244 -2.01 4.25 9.38
CA LEU A 244 -1.75 5.57 9.92
C LEU A 244 -2.63 5.77 11.15
N TRP A 245 -2.00 6.20 12.26
CA TRP A 245 -2.66 6.41 13.54
C TRP A 245 -2.39 7.84 14.02
N GLN A 246 -3.44 8.60 14.30
CA GLN A 246 -3.30 10.00 14.71
C GLN A 246 -3.70 10.21 16.16
N LYS A 247 -4.64 9.44 16.67
CA LYS A 247 -5.17 9.59 18.03
C LYS A 247 -5.80 8.31 18.56
N GLU A 248 -5.83 8.18 19.88
CA GLU A 248 -6.34 7.02 20.60
C GLU A 248 -7.77 6.62 20.19
N ALA A 249 -8.64 7.62 19.92
CA ALA A 249 -10.03 7.37 19.51
C ALA A 249 -10.19 6.58 18.19
N GLU A 250 -9.14 6.45 17.39
CA GLU A 250 -9.16 5.67 16.13
C GLU A 250 -8.91 4.18 16.38
N THR A 251 -8.27 3.83 17.48
CA THR A 251 -7.84 2.46 17.80
C THR A 251 -8.96 1.42 17.67
N PRO A 252 -10.18 1.59 18.20
CA PRO A 252 -11.24 0.60 18.08
C PRO A 252 -11.68 0.38 16.62
N THR A 253 -11.72 1.44 15.83
CA THR A 253 -12.09 1.38 14.41
C THR A 253 -11.04 0.63 13.59
N LEU A 254 -9.76 0.94 13.80
CA LEU A 254 -8.65 0.26 13.13
C LEU A 254 -8.57 -1.21 13.52
N MET A 255 -8.77 -1.52 14.79
CA MET A 255 -8.86 -2.91 15.29
C MET A 255 -10.00 -3.68 14.61
N SER A 256 -11.20 -3.12 14.58
CA SER A 256 -12.35 -3.74 13.92
C SER A 256 -12.08 -3.99 12.43
N ARG A 257 -11.43 -3.03 11.75
CA ARG A 257 -11.02 -3.16 10.35
C ARG A 257 -10.02 -4.29 10.15
N ALA A 258 -8.98 -4.35 10.99
CA ALA A 258 -7.97 -5.40 10.93
C ALA A 258 -8.57 -6.79 11.15
N MET A 259 -9.46 -6.95 12.13
CA MET A 259 -10.16 -8.20 12.39
C MET A 259 -11.02 -8.63 11.20
N HIS A 260 -11.76 -7.70 10.60
CA HIS A 260 -12.56 -7.98 9.39
C HIS A 260 -11.68 -8.46 8.21
N ILE A 261 -10.55 -7.81 7.97
CA ILE A 261 -9.58 -8.21 6.93
C ILE A 261 -9.04 -9.61 7.23
N ARG A 262 -8.65 -9.88 8.47
CA ARG A 262 -8.18 -11.21 8.89
C ARG A 262 -9.23 -12.29 8.60
N ASP A 263 -10.48 -12.07 9.00
CA ASP A 263 -11.55 -13.05 8.88
C ASP A 263 -11.88 -13.32 7.39
N GLU A 264 -11.86 -12.29 6.56
CA GLU A 264 -11.98 -12.45 5.10
C GLU A 264 -10.83 -13.28 4.51
N LEU A 265 -9.59 -13.00 4.92
CA LEU A 265 -8.43 -13.73 4.45
C LEU A 265 -8.44 -15.20 4.88
N GLN A 266 -8.86 -15.50 6.11
CA GLN A 266 -8.96 -16.85 6.63
C GLN A 266 -9.84 -17.76 5.75
N SER A 267 -10.94 -17.22 5.21
CA SER A 267 -11.83 -17.97 4.31
C SER A 267 -11.19 -18.32 2.95
N ARG A 268 -10.02 -17.77 2.64
CA ARG A 268 -9.30 -17.92 1.38
C ARG A 268 -7.99 -18.71 1.50
N ILE A 269 -7.63 -19.15 2.71
CA ILE A 269 -6.37 -19.84 3.01
C ILE A 269 -6.67 -21.30 3.30
N PRO A 270 -6.42 -22.22 2.35
CA PRO A 270 -6.67 -23.65 2.57
C PRO A 270 -5.79 -24.28 3.67
N SER A 271 -4.52 -23.85 3.74
CA SER A 271 -3.53 -24.31 4.74
C SER A 271 -2.35 -23.35 4.82
N SER A 272 -1.51 -23.46 5.84
CA SER A 272 -0.23 -22.72 5.92
C SER A 272 0.68 -23.03 4.73
N ALA A 273 0.71 -24.28 4.27
CA ALA A 273 1.46 -24.68 3.08
C ALA A 273 1.02 -23.94 1.83
N ALA A 274 -0.29 -23.68 1.69
CA ALA A 274 -0.81 -22.97 0.52
C ALA A 274 -0.29 -21.53 0.42
N LEU A 275 -0.01 -20.87 1.55
CA LEU A 275 0.52 -19.50 1.58
C LEU A 275 1.90 -19.39 0.93
N VAL A 276 2.71 -20.43 1.02
CA VAL A 276 4.09 -20.48 0.49
C VAL A 276 4.20 -21.21 -0.84
N ASN A 277 3.08 -21.70 -1.38
CA ASN A 277 3.05 -22.36 -2.67
C ASN A 277 2.82 -21.35 -3.80
N ARG A 278 3.55 -21.52 -4.89
CA ARG A 278 3.27 -20.87 -6.18
C ARG A 278 2.11 -21.59 -6.86
N LYS A 279 1.27 -20.85 -7.57
CA LYS A 279 0.30 -21.46 -8.46
C LYS A 279 1.06 -22.06 -9.64
N HIS A 280 1.00 -23.37 -9.81
CA HIS A 280 1.46 -24.03 -11.03
C HIS A 280 0.38 -23.92 -12.13
#